data_84302acfc042ede9899168e5fdcf1dd1
#
_entry.id   84302acfc042ede9899168e5fdcf1dd1
#
_cell.length_a   1.000
_cell.length_b   1.000
_cell.length_c   1.000
_cell.angle_alpha   90.00
_cell.angle_beta   90.00
_cell.angle_gamma   90.00
#
_symmetry.space_group_name_H-M   'P 1'
#
loop_
_entity.id
_entity.type
_entity.pdbx_description
1 polymer ?
#
loop_
_entity_poly.entity_id
_entity_poly.type
_entity_poly.pdbx_seq_one_letter_code
_entity_poly.pdbx_strand_id
1 'polypeptide(L)'
;MKKVSKKRLKTAAITVGCIALAVAAGFGTYRIKNRIDSKKYNLITLDTSSLPAPQEPEYDGFIQLKDVKMHYVVYGRGERPLVLIHGNGGSAKSLAEAASYLADEYTVYVIESRCHGQSSDPGTIDYESMANDTAQFIAAMKLKKPYIIGHSDGGIIALTLAARYPDVPGAIISCGSNTSPKTMKPYFIIGVKINNMLRHDKLNDMMLTLPDLTADMLGNITAPTYIVAGEHDIMWLSDTVYMHEKIPDSRIAIIKGARHSTYMSHDGKQTYVLAKGFFDTL
;
A
#
# COMPACT_ATOMS: atom_id res chain seq x y z
N MET A 1 13.78 44.66 -25.69
CA MET A 1 14.25 43.50 -24.89
C MET A 1 15.12 44.03 -23.72
N LYS A 2 14.70 43.82 -22.46
CA LYS A 2 15.48 44.28 -21.28
C LYS A 2 16.70 43.34 -21.09
N LYS A 3 17.92 43.88 -21.18
CA LYS A 3 19.16 43.15 -20.88
C LYS A 3 19.15 42.65 -19.43
N VAL A 4 19.10 41.32 -19.24
CA VAL A 4 19.26 40.72 -17.90
C VAL A 4 20.67 41.02 -17.39
N SER A 5 20.79 41.63 -16.21
CA SER A 5 22.08 42.05 -15.68
C SER A 5 22.96 40.82 -15.35
N LYS A 6 24.28 40.94 -15.58
CA LYS A 6 25.28 39.90 -15.25
C LYS A 6 25.19 39.43 -13.79
N LYS A 7 24.73 40.28 -12.87
CA LYS A 7 24.52 39.98 -11.46
C LYS A 7 23.35 38.97 -11.27
N ARG A 8 22.22 39.14 -11.99
CA ARG A 8 21.09 38.23 -11.94
C ARG A 8 21.42 36.86 -12.53
N LEU A 9 22.22 36.81 -13.60
CA LEU A 9 22.72 35.54 -14.18
C LEU A 9 23.67 34.81 -13.23
N LYS A 10 24.57 35.49 -12.52
CA LYS A 10 25.43 34.86 -11.50
C LYS A 10 24.63 34.35 -10.31
N THR A 11 23.65 35.10 -9.81
CA THR A 11 22.80 34.67 -8.72
C THR A 11 21.97 33.41 -9.12
N ALA A 12 21.39 33.42 -10.31
CA ALA A 12 20.65 32.25 -10.83
C ALA A 12 21.55 31.00 -10.97
N ALA A 13 22.78 31.15 -11.50
CA ALA A 13 23.74 30.08 -11.63
C ALA A 13 24.16 29.47 -10.26
N ILE A 14 24.39 30.35 -9.26
CA ILE A 14 24.71 29.91 -7.88
C ILE A 14 23.51 29.18 -7.28
N THR A 15 22.29 29.67 -7.44
CA THR A 15 21.08 29.04 -6.92
C THR A 15 20.87 27.68 -7.55
N VAL A 16 21.04 27.55 -8.87
CA VAL A 16 20.95 26.23 -9.57
C VAL A 16 22.03 25.27 -9.10
N GLY A 17 23.27 25.78 -8.90
CA GLY A 17 24.38 24.97 -8.38
C GLY A 17 24.12 24.47 -6.94
N CYS A 18 23.59 25.33 -6.06
CA CYS A 18 23.23 24.94 -4.70
C CYS A 18 22.08 23.89 -4.67
N ILE A 19 21.08 24.06 -5.54
CA ILE A 19 19.99 23.06 -5.68
C ILE A 19 20.54 21.72 -6.18
N ALA A 20 21.41 21.73 -7.19
CA ALA A 20 22.03 20.52 -7.72
C ALA A 20 22.90 19.80 -6.66
N LEU A 21 23.66 20.53 -5.86
CA LEU A 21 24.44 19.99 -4.73
C LEU A 21 23.57 19.43 -3.63
N ALA A 22 22.47 20.11 -3.28
CA ALA A 22 21.52 19.62 -2.28
C ALA A 22 20.80 18.34 -2.76
N VAL A 23 20.44 18.25 -4.04
CA VAL A 23 19.87 17.05 -4.66
C VAL A 23 20.91 15.92 -4.67
N ALA A 24 22.16 16.17 -5.02
CA ALA A 24 23.22 15.16 -5.03
C ALA A 24 23.55 14.66 -3.61
N ALA A 25 23.61 15.56 -2.62
CA ALA A 25 23.80 15.19 -1.22
C ALA A 25 22.59 14.38 -0.68
N GLY A 26 21.36 14.79 -1.04
CA GLY A 26 20.15 14.03 -0.72
C GLY A 26 20.14 12.64 -1.34
N PHE A 27 20.62 12.49 -2.58
CA PHE A 27 20.74 11.19 -3.23
C PHE A 27 21.83 10.31 -2.61
N GLY A 28 22.93 10.90 -2.13
CA GLY A 28 24.02 10.20 -1.43
C GLY A 28 23.55 9.67 -0.07
N THR A 29 22.90 10.49 0.73
CA THR A 29 22.32 10.09 2.02
C THR A 29 21.22 9.04 1.85
N TYR A 30 20.39 9.17 0.80
CA TYR A 30 19.39 8.19 0.40
C TYR A 30 19.99 6.81 0.13
N ARG A 31 21.04 6.73 -0.70
CA ARG A 31 21.71 5.45 -1.02
C ARG A 31 22.34 4.80 0.22
N ILE A 32 22.95 5.60 1.08
CA ILE A 32 23.57 5.11 2.33
C ILE A 32 22.49 4.58 3.28
N LYS A 33 21.40 5.32 3.50
CA LYS A 33 20.31 4.92 4.37
C LYS A 33 19.63 3.64 3.89
N ASN A 34 19.23 3.56 2.62
CA ASN A 34 18.65 2.34 2.06
C ASN A 34 19.58 1.13 2.16
N ARG A 35 20.89 1.33 1.96
CA ARG A 35 21.88 0.25 2.06
C ARG A 35 22.10 -0.23 3.50
N ILE A 36 21.92 0.63 4.49
CA ILE A 36 21.97 0.27 5.91
C ILE A 36 20.71 -0.51 6.27
N ASP A 37 19.53 0.00 5.88
CA ASP A 37 18.26 -0.64 6.18
C ASP A 37 18.15 -2.02 5.50
N SER A 38 18.56 -2.15 4.22
CA SER A 38 18.56 -3.42 3.50
C SER A 38 19.57 -4.45 4.02
N LYS A 39 20.65 -4.01 4.68
CA LYS A 39 21.62 -4.92 5.34
C LYS A 39 21.13 -5.46 6.67
N LYS A 40 20.27 -4.74 7.38
CA LYS A 40 19.70 -5.17 8.67
C LYS A 40 18.71 -6.32 8.49
N TYR A 41 18.00 -6.37 7.34
CA TYR A 41 17.03 -7.40 7.01
C TYR A 41 17.44 -8.10 5.72
N ASN A 42 17.39 -9.43 5.72
CA ASN A 42 17.71 -10.22 4.54
C ASN A 42 16.75 -9.89 3.42
N LEU A 43 17.32 -9.54 2.25
CA LEU A 43 16.51 -9.37 1.05
C LEU A 43 16.02 -10.74 0.59
N ILE A 44 14.73 -10.84 0.31
CA ILE A 44 14.12 -12.05 -0.25
C ILE A 44 13.94 -11.93 -1.76
N THR A 45 13.99 -13.08 -2.43
CA THR A 45 13.59 -13.23 -3.83
C THR A 45 12.40 -14.19 -3.86
N LEU A 46 11.37 -13.83 -4.62
CA LEU A 46 10.15 -14.65 -4.74
C LEU A 46 10.31 -15.56 -5.96
N ASP A 47 10.16 -16.86 -5.74
CA ASP A 47 10.15 -17.86 -6.82
C ASP A 47 8.73 -18.03 -7.34
N THR A 48 8.49 -17.59 -8.56
CA THR A 48 7.19 -17.69 -9.27
C THR A 48 7.19 -18.80 -10.33
N SER A 49 8.09 -19.77 -10.25
CA SER A 49 8.20 -20.86 -11.23
C SER A 49 7.10 -21.91 -11.12
N SER A 50 6.47 -22.02 -9.95
CA SER A 50 5.39 -22.98 -9.71
C SER A 50 4.16 -22.25 -9.17
N LEU A 51 3.16 -22.08 -10.04
CA LEU A 51 1.92 -21.38 -9.75
C LEU A 51 0.72 -22.21 -10.17
N PRO A 52 -0.45 -22.07 -9.51
CA PRO A 52 -1.69 -22.65 -9.99
C PRO A 52 -2.12 -21.98 -11.31
N ALA A 53 -3.13 -22.56 -11.96
CA ALA A 53 -3.76 -21.90 -13.10
C ALA A 53 -4.55 -20.67 -12.61
N PRO A 54 -4.46 -19.53 -13.31
CA PRO A 54 -5.26 -18.36 -12.95
C PRO A 54 -6.74 -18.63 -13.18
N GLN A 55 -7.59 -18.11 -12.29
CA GLN A 55 -9.04 -18.29 -12.34
C GLN A 55 -9.74 -17.00 -12.78
N GLU A 56 -10.86 -17.14 -13.48
CA GLU A 56 -11.72 -16.02 -13.84
C GLU A 56 -12.59 -15.59 -12.63
N PRO A 57 -13.11 -14.34 -12.62
CA PRO A 57 -13.99 -13.89 -11.56
C PRO A 57 -15.33 -14.64 -11.58
N GLU A 58 -15.82 -14.98 -10.40
CA GLU A 58 -17.11 -15.63 -10.16
C GLU A 58 -18.26 -14.63 -10.03
N TYR A 59 -17.96 -13.41 -9.58
CA TYR A 59 -18.93 -12.34 -9.36
C TYR A 59 -18.27 -10.97 -9.53
N ASP A 60 -19.02 -10.04 -10.09
CA ASP A 60 -18.67 -8.63 -10.23
C ASP A 60 -19.91 -7.80 -9.95
N GLY A 61 -19.90 -6.93 -8.94
CA GLY A 61 -21.06 -6.14 -8.58
C GLY A 61 -20.86 -5.26 -7.35
N PHE A 62 -21.97 -4.93 -6.71
CA PHE A 62 -22.01 -3.90 -5.67
C PHE A 62 -22.67 -4.38 -4.39
N ILE A 63 -22.25 -3.78 -3.28
CA ILE A 63 -22.94 -3.87 -1.99
C ILE A 63 -23.21 -2.46 -1.46
N GLN A 64 -24.41 -2.23 -0.91
CA GLN A 64 -24.72 -0.98 -0.23
C GLN A 64 -24.26 -1.08 1.23
N LEU A 65 -23.28 -0.26 1.59
CA LEU A 65 -22.88 0.00 2.96
C LEU A 65 -23.54 1.28 3.47
N LYS A 66 -23.27 1.68 4.71
CA LYS A 66 -23.91 2.86 5.32
C LYS A 66 -23.77 4.12 4.46
N ASP A 67 -22.53 4.45 4.09
CA ASP A 67 -22.23 5.72 3.42
C ASP A 67 -21.70 5.54 1.98
N VAL A 68 -21.46 4.30 1.54
CA VAL A 68 -20.88 4.02 0.23
C VAL A 68 -21.56 2.82 -0.44
N LYS A 69 -21.83 2.92 -1.73
CA LYS A 69 -22.12 1.78 -2.60
C LYS A 69 -20.78 1.25 -3.09
N MET A 70 -20.29 0.19 -2.43
CA MET A 70 -18.98 -0.38 -2.70
C MET A 70 -19.06 -1.39 -3.85
N HIS A 71 -18.17 -1.23 -4.82
CA HIS A 71 -17.93 -2.22 -5.86
C HIS A 71 -16.96 -3.28 -5.36
N TYR A 72 -17.18 -4.54 -5.74
CA TYR A 72 -16.26 -5.64 -5.44
C TYR A 72 -16.35 -6.75 -6.48
N VAL A 73 -15.25 -7.49 -6.62
CA VAL A 73 -15.14 -8.65 -7.51
C VAL A 73 -14.74 -9.85 -6.68
N VAL A 74 -15.32 -11.03 -6.97
CA VAL A 74 -15.03 -12.28 -6.24
C VAL A 74 -14.37 -13.28 -7.17
N TYR A 75 -13.31 -13.92 -6.70
CA TYR A 75 -12.61 -15.01 -7.38
C TYR A 75 -12.56 -16.26 -6.50
N GLY A 76 -12.67 -17.43 -7.10
CA GLY A 76 -12.53 -18.70 -6.42
C GLY A 76 -13.66 -19.02 -5.42
N ARG A 77 -13.56 -20.21 -4.83
CA ARG A 77 -14.55 -20.76 -3.90
C ARG A 77 -13.89 -21.49 -2.73
N GLY A 78 -12.66 -21.11 -2.39
CA GLY A 78 -11.96 -21.69 -1.24
C GLY A 78 -12.68 -21.40 0.08
N GLU A 79 -12.48 -22.24 1.07
CA GLU A 79 -13.18 -22.12 2.37
C GLU A 79 -12.76 -20.86 3.14
N ARG A 80 -11.52 -20.39 2.96
CA ARG A 80 -11.01 -19.23 3.69
C ARG A 80 -11.26 -17.93 2.92
N PRO A 81 -11.95 -16.96 3.51
CA PRO A 81 -12.14 -15.66 2.88
C PRO A 81 -10.83 -14.83 2.92
N LEU A 82 -10.52 -14.19 1.80
CA LEU A 82 -9.40 -13.27 1.63
C LEU A 82 -9.91 -11.95 1.04
N VAL A 83 -9.57 -10.82 1.66
CA VAL A 83 -9.92 -9.49 1.14
C VAL A 83 -8.67 -8.83 0.56
N LEU A 84 -8.73 -8.40 -0.70
CA LEU A 84 -7.69 -7.62 -1.36
C LEU A 84 -8.10 -6.14 -1.45
N ILE A 85 -7.18 -5.24 -1.06
CA ILE A 85 -7.41 -3.80 -1.03
C ILE A 85 -6.32 -3.10 -1.86
N HIS A 86 -6.75 -2.38 -2.91
CA HIS A 86 -5.86 -1.66 -3.82
C HIS A 86 -5.25 -0.38 -3.22
N GLY A 87 -4.24 0.17 -3.87
CA GLY A 87 -3.59 1.44 -3.53
C GLY A 87 -4.33 2.67 -4.08
N ASN A 88 -3.78 3.85 -3.81
CA ASN A 88 -4.31 5.14 -4.26
C ASN A 88 -4.49 5.18 -5.78
N GLY A 89 -5.65 5.65 -6.23
CA GLY A 89 -6.02 5.70 -7.64
C GLY A 89 -6.22 4.34 -8.31
N GLY A 90 -6.14 3.23 -7.54
CA GLY A 90 -6.33 1.87 -8.04
C GLY A 90 -7.81 1.46 -8.17
N SER A 91 -7.99 0.20 -8.51
CA SER A 91 -9.31 -0.45 -8.64
C SER A 91 -9.18 -1.96 -8.50
N ALA A 92 -10.27 -2.70 -8.55
CA ALA A 92 -10.26 -4.16 -8.56
C ALA A 92 -9.38 -4.70 -9.70
N LYS A 93 -9.39 -4.04 -10.87
CA LYS A 93 -8.55 -4.41 -12.01
C LYS A 93 -7.05 -4.39 -11.69
N SER A 94 -6.61 -3.52 -10.79
CA SER A 94 -5.19 -3.44 -10.39
C SER A 94 -4.70 -4.68 -9.66
N LEU A 95 -5.61 -5.47 -9.09
CA LEU A 95 -5.30 -6.67 -8.30
C LEU A 95 -5.86 -7.96 -8.92
N ALA A 96 -6.44 -7.87 -10.13
CA ALA A 96 -7.09 -9.00 -10.79
C ALA A 96 -6.15 -10.20 -10.99
N GLU A 97 -4.89 -9.94 -11.40
CA GLU A 97 -3.90 -10.99 -11.57
C GLU A 97 -3.58 -11.69 -10.23
N ALA A 98 -3.36 -10.92 -9.15
CA ALA A 98 -3.12 -11.49 -7.84
C ALA A 98 -4.33 -12.32 -7.36
N ALA A 99 -5.55 -11.79 -7.53
CA ALA A 99 -6.77 -12.48 -7.18
C ALA A 99 -6.95 -13.80 -7.93
N SER A 100 -6.63 -13.81 -9.24
CA SER A 100 -6.78 -15.01 -10.09
C SER A 100 -5.93 -16.19 -9.64
N TYR A 101 -4.71 -15.95 -9.14
CA TYR A 101 -3.85 -17.00 -8.60
C TYR A 101 -4.25 -17.41 -7.17
N LEU A 102 -4.62 -16.44 -6.32
CA LEU A 102 -5.05 -16.70 -4.95
C LEU A 102 -6.39 -17.45 -4.88
N ALA A 103 -7.19 -17.38 -5.94
CA ALA A 103 -8.46 -18.07 -6.09
C ALA A 103 -8.36 -19.60 -6.02
N ASP A 104 -7.17 -20.17 -6.17
CA ASP A 104 -6.92 -21.60 -6.04
C ASP A 104 -7.19 -22.12 -4.61
N GLU A 105 -6.86 -21.31 -3.61
CA GLU A 105 -6.95 -21.70 -2.19
C GLU A 105 -8.02 -20.89 -1.41
N TYR A 106 -8.39 -19.69 -1.89
CA TYR A 106 -9.23 -18.74 -1.18
C TYR A 106 -10.50 -18.38 -1.94
N THR A 107 -11.53 -17.94 -1.21
CA THR A 107 -12.55 -17.06 -1.79
C THR A 107 -12.05 -15.63 -1.65
N VAL A 108 -11.64 -15.04 -2.76
CA VAL A 108 -10.95 -13.74 -2.82
C VAL A 108 -11.94 -12.62 -3.15
N TYR A 109 -12.09 -11.67 -2.25
CA TYR A 109 -12.92 -10.47 -2.41
C TYR A 109 -12.01 -9.28 -2.71
N VAL A 110 -12.00 -8.81 -3.95
CA VAL A 110 -11.27 -7.60 -4.34
C VAL A 110 -12.22 -6.42 -4.20
N ILE A 111 -12.04 -5.60 -3.17
CA ILE A 111 -12.91 -4.45 -2.90
C ILE A 111 -12.34 -3.17 -3.49
N GLU A 112 -13.21 -2.29 -3.98
CA GLU A 112 -12.84 -0.93 -4.37
C GLU A 112 -13.19 0.04 -3.25
N SER A 113 -12.19 0.76 -2.75
CA SER A 113 -12.37 1.76 -1.70
C SER A 113 -13.28 2.90 -2.16
N ARG A 114 -13.95 3.61 -1.22
CA ARG A 114 -14.70 4.84 -1.54
C ARG A 114 -13.89 5.77 -2.43
N CYS A 115 -14.54 6.47 -3.33
CA CYS A 115 -13.92 7.41 -4.28
C CYS A 115 -12.97 6.78 -5.30
N HIS A 116 -12.94 5.44 -5.41
CA HIS A 116 -12.09 4.71 -6.36
C HIS A 116 -12.93 3.78 -7.24
N GLY A 117 -12.39 3.52 -8.45
CA GLY A 117 -12.98 2.58 -9.40
C GLY A 117 -14.45 2.86 -9.65
N GLN A 118 -15.31 1.87 -9.43
CA GLN A 118 -16.75 1.95 -9.59
C GLN A 118 -17.49 2.21 -8.26
N SER A 119 -16.78 2.25 -7.13
CA SER A 119 -17.38 2.60 -5.83
C SER A 119 -17.82 4.05 -5.81
N SER A 120 -18.94 4.32 -5.10
CA SER A 120 -19.47 5.67 -5.01
C SER A 120 -18.54 6.62 -4.24
N ASP A 121 -18.73 7.91 -4.52
CA ASP A 121 -18.05 9.00 -3.85
C ASP A 121 -18.99 9.65 -2.81
N PRO A 122 -18.79 9.42 -1.50
CA PRO A 122 -19.58 10.07 -0.46
C PRO A 122 -19.14 11.50 -0.12
N GLY A 123 -18.17 12.06 -0.89
CA GLY A 123 -17.63 13.40 -0.68
C GLY A 123 -16.42 13.47 0.26
N THR A 124 -16.29 12.52 1.17
CA THR A 124 -15.18 12.44 2.15
C THR A 124 -14.30 11.23 1.90
N ILE A 125 -12.99 11.39 2.11
CA ILE A 125 -12.02 10.31 2.00
C ILE A 125 -10.92 10.48 3.06
N ASP A 126 -10.70 9.43 3.83
CA ASP A 126 -9.61 9.25 4.79
C ASP A 126 -9.45 7.75 5.10
N TYR A 127 -8.30 7.36 5.68
CA TYR A 127 -8.02 5.95 5.97
C TYR A 127 -8.94 5.34 7.04
N GLU A 128 -9.43 6.14 8.00
CA GLU A 128 -10.37 5.65 9.01
C GLU A 128 -11.74 5.31 8.40
N SER A 129 -12.25 6.19 7.54
CA SER A 129 -13.50 5.95 6.81
C SER A 129 -13.38 4.72 5.91
N MET A 130 -12.26 4.54 5.18
CA MET A 130 -12.03 3.37 4.34
C MET A 130 -11.89 2.09 5.15
N ALA A 131 -11.24 2.13 6.32
CA ALA A 131 -11.17 1.00 7.25
C ALA A 131 -12.57 0.64 7.81
N ASN A 132 -13.40 1.64 8.16
CA ASN A 132 -14.79 1.43 8.57
C ASN A 132 -15.64 0.79 7.46
N ASP A 133 -15.48 1.22 6.20
CA ASP A 133 -16.17 0.61 5.07
C ASP A 133 -15.75 -0.85 4.89
N THR A 134 -14.44 -1.13 5.03
CA THR A 134 -13.92 -2.50 4.96
C THR A 134 -14.51 -3.37 6.09
N ALA A 135 -14.60 -2.85 7.31
CA ALA A 135 -15.24 -3.57 8.44
C ALA A 135 -16.72 -3.84 8.16
N GLN A 136 -17.46 -2.86 7.63
CA GLN A 136 -18.86 -3.03 7.23
C GLN A 136 -19.02 -4.05 6.12
N PHE A 137 -18.13 -4.05 5.11
CA PHE A 137 -18.11 -5.05 4.05
C PHE A 137 -17.94 -6.46 4.62
N ILE A 138 -16.92 -6.66 5.47
CA ILE A 138 -16.63 -7.94 6.13
C ILE A 138 -17.85 -8.44 6.92
N ALA A 139 -18.50 -7.53 7.68
CA ALA A 139 -19.69 -7.87 8.46
C ALA A 139 -20.91 -8.20 7.57
N ALA A 140 -21.17 -7.40 6.54
CA ALA A 140 -22.30 -7.59 5.62
C ALA A 140 -22.18 -8.89 4.81
N MET A 141 -20.96 -9.24 4.39
CA MET A 141 -20.64 -10.49 3.70
C MET A 141 -20.49 -11.68 4.67
N LYS A 142 -20.61 -11.46 5.99
CA LYS A 142 -20.48 -12.46 7.06
C LYS A 142 -19.14 -13.22 7.01
N LEU A 143 -18.07 -12.55 6.61
CA LEU A 143 -16.74 -13.13 6.55
C LEU A 143 -16.17 -13.32 7.96
N LYS A 144 -15.77 -14.53 8.30
CA LYS A 144 -15.22 -14.84 9.63
C LYS A 144 -13.70 -14.78 9.60
N LYS A 145 -13.12 -13.83 10.32
CA LYS A 145 -11.66 -13.61 10.41
C LYS A 145 -10.97 -13.73 9.04
N PRO A 146 -11.37 -12.92 8.04
CA PRO A 146 -10.77 -13.00 6.72
C PRO A 146 -9.28 -12.64 6.79
N TYR A 147 -8.48 -13.24 5.93
CA TYR A 147 -7.16 -12.73 5.66
C TYR A 147 -7.27 -11.44 4.83
N ILE A 148 -6.34 -10.52 5.01
CA ILE A 148 -6.38 -9.23 4.31
C ILE A 148 -5.01 -8.98 3.68
N ILE A 149 -4.99 -8.67 2.39
CA ILE A 149 -3.79 -8.19 1.70
C ILE A 149 -4.09 -6.79 1.17
N GLY A 150 -3.30 -5.82 1.57
CA GLY A 150 -3.43 -4.44 1.10
C GLY A 150 -2.15 -3.92 0.46
N HIS A 151 -2.30 -3.18 -0.64
CA HIS A 151 -1.19 -2.53 -1.34
C HIS A 151 -1.24 -1.01 -1.13
N SER A 152 -0.12 -0.40 -0.72
CA SER A 152 -0.02 1.05 -0.55
C SER A 152 -1.10 1.56 0.41
N ASP A 153 -2.02 2.42 -0.05
CA ASP A 153 -3.20 2.83 0.73
C ASP A 153 -3.99 1.65 1.26
N GLY A 154 -4.14 0.58 0.48
CA GLY A 154 -4.79 -0.65 0.95
C GLY A 154 -4.08 -1.30 2.14
N GLY A 155 -2.76 -1.24 2.18
CA GLY A 155 -1.96 -1.68 3.34
C GLY A 155 -2.19 -0.81 4.57
N ILE A 156 -2.29 0.51 4.37
CA ILE A 156 -2.63 1.47 5.45
C ILE A 156 -4.06 1.20 5.97
N ILE A 157 -5.01 0.97 5.06
CA ILE A 157 -6.40 0.62 5.41
C ILE A 157 -6.44 -0.66 6.26
N ALA A 158 -5.71 -1.70 5.84
CA ALA A 158 -5.65 -2.98 6.57
C ALA A 158 -5.07 -2.82 7.98
N LEU A 159 -3.98 -2.05 8.14
CA LEU A 159 -3.38 -1.75 9.44
C LEU A 159 -4.32 -0.89 10.30
N THR A 160 -4.98 0.12 9.73
CA THR A 160 -5.96 0.96 10.42
C THR A 160 -7.15 0.14 10.89
N LEU A 161 -7.66 -0.76 10.03
CA LEU A 161 -8.73 -1.70 10.37
C LEU A 161 -8.34 -2.56 11.59
N ALA A 162 -7.16 -3.17 11.55
CA ALA A 162 -6.70 -4.06 12.62
C ALA A 162 -6.45 -3.31 13.94
N ALA A 163 -5.93 -2.09 13.87
CA ALA A 163 -5.72 -1.26 15.07
C ALA A 163 -7.04 -0.85 15.74
N ARG A 164 -8.10 -0.63 14.95
CA ARG A 164 -9.44 -0.21 15.45
C ARG A 164 -10.35 -1.37 15.78
N TYR A 165 -10.21 -2.47 15.07
CA TYR A 165 -11.06 -3.67 15.14
C TYR A 165 -10.19 -4.93 15.19
N PRO A 166 -9.42 -5.14 16.28
CA PRO A 166 -8.39 -6.18 16.37
C PRO A 166 -8.95 -7.62 16.18
N ASP A 167 -10.23 -7.82 16.46
CA ASP A 167 -10.89 -9.12 16.31
C ASP A 167 -11.39 -9.41 14.89
N VAL A 168 -11.36 -8.43 13.97
CA VAL A 168 -11.93 -8.57 12.62
C VAL A 168 -10.99 -9.34 11.69
N PRO A 169 -9.71 -8.97 11.48
CA PRO A 169 -8.83 -9.71 10.59
C PRO A 169 -8.33 -11.01 11.22
N GLY A 170 -8.17 -12.06 10.40
CA GLY A 170 -7.48 -13.30 10.79
C GLY A 170 -5.97 -13.18 10.67
N ALA A 171 -5.50 -12.52 9.62
CA ALA A 171 -4.10 -12.18 9.38
C ALA A 171 -4.00 -11.06 8.34
N ILE A 172 -2.85 -10.36 8.28
CA ILE A 172 -2.65 -9.22 7.39
C ILE A 172 -1.32 -9.35 6.64
N ILE A 173 -1.34 -9.04 5.33
CA ILE A 173 -0.15 -8.67 4.57
C ILE A 173 -0.30 -7.21 4.15
N SER A 174 0.56 -6.35 4.66
CA SER A 174 0.60 -4.93 4.31
C SER A 174 1.80 -4.65 3.42
N CYS A 175 1.53 -4.35 2.15
CA CYS A 175 2.51 -4.18 1.10
C CYS A 175 2.73 -2.72 0.77
N GLY A 176 3.95 -2.19 0.94
CA GLY A 176 4.30 -0.82 0.55
C GLY A 176 3.48 0.26 1.27
N SER A 177 3.08 0.02 2.51
CA SER A 177 2.42 1.01 3.36
C SER A 177 3.41 1.95 4.03
N ASN A 178 2.90 3.06 4.57
CA ASN A 178 3.67 4.02 5.34
C ASN A 178 2.86 4.53 6.53
N THR A 179 3.58 4.98 7.57
CA THR A 179 2.95 5.51 8.79
C THR A 179 2.57 6.98 8.69
N SER A 180 3.23 7.73 7.81
CA SER A 180 3.04 9.18 7.69
C SER A 180 3.53 9.68 6.31
N PRO A 181 2.98 10.79 5.78
CA PRO A 181 3.51 11.41 4.56
C PRO A 181 5.01 11.76 4.64
N LYS A 182 5.53 12.01 5.86
CA LYS A 182 6.94 12.34 6.09
C LYS A 182 7.88 11.16 5.84
N THR A 183 7.38 9.94 5.81
CA THR A 183 8.16 8.74 5.56
C THR A 183 8.24 8.36 4.09
N MET A 184 7.54 9.07 3.23
CA MET A 184 7.69 8.97 1.77
C MET A 184 8.92 9.72 1.27
N LYS A 185 9.52 9.23 0.20
CA LYS A 185 10.72 9.83 -0.39
C LYS A 185 10.42 11.18 -1.05
N PRO A 186 11.30 12.18 -0.91
CA PRO A 186 11.04 13.54 -1.36
C PRO A 186 10.63 13.67 -2.83
N TYR A 187 11.24 12.90 -3.72
CA TYR A 187 10.91 12.94 -5.15
C TYR A 187 9.46 12.57 -5.42
N PHE A 188 8.93 11.60 -4.67
CA PHE A 188 7.55 11.15 -4.80
C PHE A 188 6.58 12.22 -4.27
N ILE A 189 6.81 12.73 -3.06
CA ILE A 189 6.00 13.81 -2.46
C ILE A 189 5.98 15.07 -3.34
N ILE A 190 7.11 15.45 -3.93
CA ILE A 190 7.16 16.58 -4.87
C ILE A 190 6.27 16.30 -6.09
N GLY A 191 6.34 15.10 -6.64
CA GLY A 191 5.48 14.69 -7.76
C GLY A 191 3.99 14.77 -7.41
N VAL A 192 3.58 14.27 -6.23
CA VAL A 192 2.19 14.36 -5.74
C VAL A 192 1.76 15.82 -5.57
N LYS A 193 2.59 16.68 -4.97
CA LYS A 193 2.31 18.13 -4.81
C LYS A 193 2.11 18.84 -6.14
N ILE A 194 2.98 18.55 -7.13
CA ILE A 194 2.85 19.15 -8.47
C ILE A 194 1.55 18.69 -9.14
N ASN A 195 1.25 17.38 -9.07
CA ASN A 195 0.02 16.85 -9.64
C ASN A 195 -1.22 17.47 -8.96
N ASN A 196 -1.19 17.61 -7.64
CA ASN A 196 -2.27 18.21 -6.88
C ASN A 196 -2.50 19.69 -7.19
N MET A 197 -1.42 20.46 -7.38
CA MET A 197 -1.51 21.85 -7.84
C MET A 197 -2.19 21.99 -9.21
N LEU A 198 -2.06 20.97 -10.07
CA LEU A 198 -2.62 20.98 -11.42
C LEU A 198 -4.05 20.45 -11.49
N ARG A 199 -4.42 19.51 -10.62
CA ARG A 199 -5.67 18.75 -10.72
C ARG A 199 -6.62 18.95 -9.54
N HIS A 200 -6.16 19.45 -8.39
CA HIS A 200 -6.95 19.58 -7.15
C HIS A 200 -7.68 18.27 -6.78
N ASP A 201 -6.90 17.18 -6.72
CA ASP A 201 -7.42 15.86 -6.51
C ASP A 201 -7.42 15.51 -5.01
N LYS A 202 -8.59 15.19 -4.45
CA LYS A 202 -8.74 14.82 -3.04
C LYS A 202 -7.94 13.57 -2.62
N LEU A 203 -7.65 12.66 -3.55
CA LEU A 203 -6.79 11.51 -3.30
C LEU A 203 -5.35 11.96 -3.01
N ASN A 204 -4.87 12.95 -3.77
CA ASN A 204 -3.56 13.57 -3.53
C ASN A 204 -3.55 14.38 -2.22
N ASP A 205 -4.63 15.12 -1.91
CA ASP A 205 -4.76 15.86 -0.65
C ASP A 205 -4.68 14.91 0.56
N MET A 206 -5.39 13.79 0.51
CA MET A 206 -5.33 12.74 1.53
C MET A 206 -3.90 12.23 1.70
N MET A 207 -3.23 11.85 0.62
CA MET A 207 -1.87 11.29 0.63
C MET A 207 -0.81 12.30 1.15
N LEU A 208 -1.04 13.61 0.98
CA LEU A 208 -0.16 14.67 1.48
C LEU A 208 -0.32 14.97 2.97
N THR A 209 -1.45 14.58 3.57
CA THR A 209 -1.82 14.89 4.95
C THR A 209 -1.93 13.67 5.85
N LEU A 210 -2.24 12.52 5.29
CA LEU A 210 -2.45 11.24 5.97
C LEU A 210 -1.53 10.15 5.36
N PRO A 211 -1.31 9.03 6.04
CA PRO A 211 -1.83 8.62 7.35
C PRO A 211 -1.11 9.28 8.53
N ASP A 212 -1.58 8.99 9.75
CA ASP A 212 -0.88 9.23 11.01
C ASP A 212 -1.01 7.98 11.90
N LEU A 213 -0.30 6.90 11.51
CA LEU A 213 -0.27 5.63 12.25
C LEU A 213 0.71 5.73 13.41
N THR A 214 0.19 5.89 14.62
CA THR A 214 1.01 6.01 15.82
C THR A 214 1.54 4.66 16.32
N ALA A 215 2.54 4.70 17.21
CA ALA A 215 3.08 3.49 17.85
C ALA A 215 1.98 2.73 18.62
N ASP A 216 1.09 3.46 19.30
CA ASP A 216 -0.01 2.86 20.07
C ASP A 216 -1.03 2.16 19.15
N MET A 217 -1.38 2.77 18.01
CA MET A 217 -2.24 2.13 17.01
C MET A 217 -1.61 0.83 16.50
N LEU A 218 -0.33 0.87 16.13
CA LEU A 218 0.38 -0.31 15.65
C LEU A 218 0.50 -1.38 16.74
N GLY A 219 0.71 -0.98 18.00
CA GLY A 219 0.79 -1.87 19.16
C GLY A 219 -0.54 -2.57 19.51
N ASN A 220 -1.66 -2.03 19.07
CA ASN A 220 -2.99 -2.64 19.25
C ASN A 220 -3.31 -3.74 18.22
N ILE A 221 -2.50 -3.93 17.20
CA ILE A 221 -2.70 -4.95 16.18
C ILE A 221 -2.35 -6.32 16.76
N THR A 222 -3.35 -7.17 16.92
CA THR A 222 -3.21 -8.53 17.48
C THR A 222 -3.16 -9.61 16.41
N ALA A 223 -3.64 -9.32 15.20
CA ALA A 223 -3.59 -10.25 14.07
C ALA A 223 -2.16 -10.47 13.59
N PRO A 224 -1.75 -11.72 13.29
CA PRO A 224 -0.47 -11.98 12.63
C PRO A 224 -0.32 -11.09 11.40
N THR A 225 0.80 -10.35 11.33
CA THR A 225 0.97 -9.32 10.32
C THR A 225 2.30 -9.49 9.56
N TYR A 226 2.25 -9.42 8.24
CA TYR A 226 3.43 -9.43 7.39
C TYR A 226 3.60 -8.07 6.72
N ILE A 227 4.66 -7.36 7.10
CA ILE A 227 5.00 -6.04 6.54
C ILE A 227 5.97 -6.24 5.39
N VAL A 228 5.58 -5.85 4.19
CA VAL A 228 6.32 -6.09 2.95
C VAL A 228 6.63 -4.79 2.25
N ALA A 229 7.85 -4.63 1.75
CA ALA A 229 8.25 -3.51 0.90
C ALA A 229 9.21 -3.96 -0.20
N GLY A 230 9.26 -3.20 -1.29
CA GLY A 230 10.31 -3.35 -2.30
C GLY A 230 11.62 -2.69 -1.85
N GLU A 231 12.79 -3.23 -2.25
CA GLU A 231 14.10 -2.61 -1.99
C GLU A 231 14.16 -1.15 -2.50
N HIS A 232 13.45 -0.88 -3.59
CA HIS A 232 13.39 0.43 -4.24
C HIS A 232 12.01 1.10 -4.12
N ASP A 233 11.33 0.88 -2.99
CA ASP A 233 10.01 1.44 -2.72
C ASP A 233 10.01 2.98 -2.66
N ILE A 234 8.84 3.59 -2.73
CA ILE A 234 8.66 5.06 -2.64
C ILE A 234 8.72 5.60 -1.21
N MET A 235 8.53 4.75 -0.21
CA MET A 235 8.76 5.09 1.19
C MET A 235 10.16 4.69 1.65
N TRP A 236 10.61 5.25 2.78
CA TRP A 236 11.83 4.84 3.43
C TRP A 236 11.68 3.46 4.05
N LEU A 237 12.61 2.54 3.81
CA LEU A 237 12.60 1.21 4.43
C LEU A 237 12.65 1.28 5.97
N SER A 238 13.21 2.34 6.54
CA SER A 238 13.16 2.59 7.98
C SER A 238 11.74 2.71 8.53
N ASP A 239 10.77 3.10 7.73
CA ASP A 239 9.37 3.12 8.14
C ASP A 239 8.74 1.71 8.13
N THR A 240 9.07 0.92 7.10
CA THR A 240 8.71 -0.51 7.05
C THR A 240 9.24 -1.26 8.28
N VAL A 241 10.50 -0.99 8.65
CA VAL A 241 11.12 -1.53 9.86
C VAL A 241 10.42 -1.05 11.13
N TYR A 242 10.10 0.24 11.20
CA TYR A 242 9.39 0.82 12.34
C TYR A 242 8.01 0.16 12.55
N MET A 243 7.24 -0.06 11.49
CA MET A 243 5.96 -0.78 11.58
C MET A 243 6.15 -2.19 12.13
N HIS A 244 7.14 -2.93 11.62
CA HIS A 244 7.47 -4.26 12.12
C HIS A 244 7.88 -4.24 13.60
N GLU A 245 8.69 -3.27 14.03
CA GLU A 245 9.13 -3.17 15.43
C GLU A 245 8.00 -2.76 16.41
N LYS A 246 6.90 -2.17 15.89
CA LYS A 246 5.76 -1.72 16.71
C LYS A 246 4.60 -2.69 16.74
N ILE A 247 4.44 -3.56 15.75
CA ILE A 247 3.37 -4.56 15.70
C ILE A 247 3.85 -5.83 16.43
N PRO A 248 3.19 -6.26 17.52
CA PRO A 248 3.67 -7.34 18.39
C PRO A 248 3.91 -8.67 17.68
N ASP A 249 2.95 -9.12 16.86
CA ASP A 249 3.07 -10.36 16.08
C ASP A 249 3.23 -10.01 14.60
N SER A 250 4.46 -9.62 14.24
CA SER A 250 4.73 -9.27 12.85
C SER A 250 6.00 -9.93 12.31
N ARG A 251 6.01 -10.07 10.98
CA ARG A 251 7.17 -10.43 10.17
C ARG A 251 7.45 -9.31 9.17
N ILE A 252 8.67 -9.28 8.66
CA ILE A 252 9.09 -8.30 7.66
C ILE A 252 9.73 -8.98 6.47
N ALA A 253 9.44 -8.47 5.25
CA ALA A 253 10.15 -8.83 4.04
C ALA A 253 10.51 -7.59 3.22
N ILE A 254 11.75 -7.58 2.72
CA ILE A 254 12.19 -6.61 1.72
C ILE A 254 12.48 -7.39 0.44
N ILE A 255 11.72 -7.14 -0.61
CA ILE A 255 11.83 -7.86 -1.88
C ILE A 255 12.96 -7.25 -2.70
N LYS A 256 13.98 -8.06 -3.02
CA LYS A 256 15.17 -7.65 -3.77
C LYS A 256 14.81 -7.12 -5.15
N GLY A 257 15.34 -5.95 -5.50
CA GLY A 257 15.13 -5.29 -6.79
C GLY A 257 13.72 -4.73 -7.03
N ALA A 258 12.76 -5.05 -6.16
CA ALA A 258 11.37 -4.62 -6.36
C ALA A 258 11.18 -3.12 -6.10
N ARG A 259 10.26 -2.54 -6.86
CA ARG A 259 9.72 -1.19 -6.67
C ARG A 259 8.33 -1.27 -6.05
N HIS A 260 7.74 -0.13 -5.73
CA HIS A 260 6.46 -0.01 -5.03
C HIS A 260 5.32 -0.90 -5.58
N SER A 261 5.15 -0.98 -6.89
CA SER A 261 4.04 -1.73 -7.48
C SER A 261 4.45 -3.09 -8.08
N THR A 262 5.74 -3.45 -8.03
CA THR A 262 6.26 -4.60 -8.79
C THR A 262 5.64 -5.92 -8.35
N TYR A 263 5.43 -6.08 -7.05
CA TYR A 263 5.04 -7.36 -6.43
C TYR A 263 3.54 -7.46 -6.09
N MET A 264 2.75 -6.50 -6.53
CA MET A 264 1.29 -6.50 -6.33
C MET A 264 0.54 -6.21 -7.63
N SER A 265 0.55 -4.95 -8.06
CA SER A 265 -0.27 -4.51 -9.20
C SER A 265 0.39 -4.72 -10.57
N HIS A 266 1.71 -4.97 -10.62
CA HIS A 266 2.42 -5.26 -11.87
C HIS A 266 2.81 -6.73 -12.03
N ASP A 267 2.82 -7.49 -10.93
CA ASP A 267 3.13 -8.93 -10.95
C ASP A 267 2.39 -9.61 -9.79
N GLY A 268 1.16 -9.98 -10.05
CA GLY A 268 0.28 -10.65 -9.09
C GLY A 268 0.77 -12.04 -8.66
N LYS A 269 1.65 -12.66 -9.45
CA LYS A 269 2.31 -13.94 -9.12
C LYS A 269 3.13 -13.82 -7.84
N GLN A 270 3.84 -12.70 -7.69
CA GLN A 270 4.62 -12.45 -6.47
C GLN A 270 3.73 -12.32 -5.24
N THR A 271 2.53 -11.73 -5.39
CA THR A 271 1.53 -11.68 -4.31
C THR A 271 1.11 -13.07 -3.85
N TYR A 272 0.86 -13.99 -4.79
CA TYR A 272 0.53 -15.37 -4.46
C TYR A 272 1.63 -16.04 -3.64
N VAL A 273 2.88 -15.93 -4.07
CA VAL A 273 4.02 -16.53 -3.35
C VAL A 273 4.19 -15.94 -1.95
N LEU A 274 4.04 -14.61 -1.80
CA LEU A 274 4.06 -13.95 -0.50
C LEU A 274 2.94 -14.44 0.42
N ALA A 275 1.71 -14.50 -0.11
CA ALA A 275 0.55 -14.93 0.63
C ALA A 275 0.69 -16.38 1.10
N LYS A 276 1.03 -17.29 0.19
CA LYS A 276 1.25 -18.69 0.51
C LYS A 276 2.36 -18.86 1.55
N GLY A 277 3.52 -18.25 1.33
CA GLY A 277 4.66 -18.34 2.25
C GLY A 277 4.39 -17.82 3.66
N PHE A 278 3.39 -16.95 3.84
CA PHE A 278 3.00 -16.44 5.15
C PHE A 278 1.80 -17.19 5.72
N PHE A 279 0.72 -17.32 4.98
CA PHE A 279 -0.52 -17.87 5.49
C PHE A 279 -0.47 -19.36 5.78
N ASP A 280 0.36 -20.13 5.06
CA ASP A 280 0.58 -21.57 5.33
C ASP A 280 1.30 -21.81 6.68
N THR A 281 1.80 -20.76 7.33
CA THR A 281 2.47 -20.85 8.64
C THR A 281 1.55 -20.51 9.82
N LEU A 282 0.29 -20.17 9.55
CA LEU A 282 -0.73 -19.81 10.53
C LEU A 282 -1.70 -20.98 10.74
#